data_25bfdf79cce7609f4b03fde12e0c43ae
#
_entry.id   25bfdf79cce7609f4b03fde12e0c43ae
#
_cell.length_a   1.000
_cell.length_b   1.000
_cell.length_c   1.000
_cell.angle_alpha   90.00
_cell.angle_beta   90.00
_cell.angle_gamma   90.00
#
_symmetry.space_group_name_H-M   'P 1'
#
loop_
_entity.id
_entity.type
_entity.pdbx_description
1 polymer ?
#
loop_
_entity_poly.entity_id
_entity_poly.type
_entity_poly.pdbx_seq_one_letter_code
_entity_poly.pdbx_strand_id
1 'polypeptide(L)'
;MFRDAPYFLKNVYLKYGEGVIAGMLNEVLAKFPELMLGSYPVLDIPEYKVKVTFESKDASYLDRALQSFLASLPEGAVQRID
;
A
#
# COMPACT_ATOMS: atom_id res chain seq x y z
N MET A 1 23.35 12.20 7.35
CA MET A 1 22.88 11.04 8.09
C MET A 1 22.61 9.87 7.19
N PHE A 2 23.08 8.71 7.57
CA PHE A 2 22.99 7.53 6.73
C PHE A 2 22.06 6.52 7.35
N ARG A 3 21.37 5.78 6.48
CA ARG A 3 20.62 4.61 6.91
C ARG A 3 21.57 3.43 6.91
N ASP A 4 21.50 2.63 7.94
CA ASP A 4 22.29 1.41 8.01
C ASP A 4 21.80 0.36 7.02
N ALA A 5 20.49 0.38 6.72
CA ALA A 5 19.90 -0.55 5.78
C ALA A 5 18.89 0.18 4.93
N PRO A 6 18.83 -0.13 3.64
CA PRO A 6 17.83 0.52 2.78
C PRO A 6 16.43 0.03 3.11
N TYR A 7 15.47 0.90 2.87
CA TYR A 7 14.06 0.52 2.93
C TYR A 7 13.59 0.24 1.52
N PHE A 8 12.74 -0.78 1.39
CA PHE A 8 12.09 -1.09 0.13
C PHE A 8 10.73 -0.43 0.13
N LEU A 9 10.35 0.16 -0.97
CA LEU A 9 9.14 0.96 -1.08
C LEU A 9 8.35 0.53 -2.31
N LYS A 10 7.04 0.38 -2.14
CA LYS A 10 6.11 0.19 -3.24
C LYS A 10 4.96 1.16 -3.11
N ASN A 11 4.56 1.72 -4.24
CA ASN A 11 3.44 2.64 -4.31
C ASN A 11 2.31 1.98 -5.07
N VAL A 12 1.12 1.97 -4.48
CA VAL A 12 -0.07 1.39 -5.09
C VAL A 12 -1.09 2.50 -5.29
N TYR A 13 -1.54 2.67 -6.53
CA TYR A 13 -2.51 3.71 -6.87
C TYR A 13 -3.87 3.06 -7.07
N LEU A 14 -4.85 3.48 -6.29
CA LEU A 14 -6.14 2.81 -6.21
C LEU A 14 -7.25 3.70 -6.74
N LYS A 15 -8.21 3.08 -7.41
CA LYS A 15 -9.35 3.77 -7.98
C LYS A 15 -10.45 4.02 -6.96
N TYR A 16 -10.42 3.37 -5.81
CA TYR A 16 -11.42 3.53 -4.77
C TYR A 16 -10.95 4.52 -3.73
N GLY A 17 -11.90 5.19 -3.10
CA GLY A 17 -11.60 6.15 -2.07
C GLY A 17 -11.12 5.52 -0.77
N GLU A 18 -10.58 6.36 0.08
CA GLU A 18 -9.95 5.92 1.32
C GLU A 18 -10.92 5.19 2.24
N GLY A 19 -12.18 5.63 2.26
CA GLY A 19 -13.18 4.97 3.10
C GLY A 19 -13.40 3.51 2.73
N VAL A 20 -13.28 3.18 1.44
CA VAL A 20 -13.48 1.82 0.98
C VAL A 20 -12.31 0.93 1.39
N ILE A 21 -11.09 1.45 1.32
CA ILE A 21 -9.90 0.64 1.52
C ILE A 21 -9.39 0.60 2.95
N ALA A 22 -9.97 1.44 3.83
CA ALA A 22 -9.46 1.56 5.21
C ALA A 22 -9.48 0.22 5.95
N GLY A 23 -10.56 -0.54 5.80
CA GLY A 23 -10.65 -1.84 6.43
C GLY A 23 -9.59 -2.81 5.93
N MET A 24 -9.31 -2.76 4.63
CA MET A 24 -8.30 -3.62 4.01
C MET A 24 -6.91 -3.27 4.50
N LEU A 25 -6.64 -1.96 4.66
CA LEU A 25 -5.36 -1.53 5.20
C LEU A 25 -5.17 -1.98 6.64
N ASN A 26 -6.24 -1.91 7.44
CA ASN A 26 -6.18 -2.37 8.82
C ASN A 26 -5.92 -3.87 8.90
N GLU A 27 -6.50 -4.64 8.00
CA GLU A 27 -6.25 -6.08 7.95
C GLU A 27 -4.81 -6.40 7.62
N VAL A 28 -4.24 -5.67 6.67
CA VAL A 28 -2.84 -5.87 6.32
C VAL A 28 -1.94 -5.56 7.50
N LEU A 29 -2.20 -4.46 8.20
CA LEU A 29 -1.39 -4.10 9.36
C LEU A 29 -1.53 -5.11 10.50
N ALA A 30 -2.70 -5.73 10.63
CA ALA A 30 -2.89 -6.76 11.64
C ALA A 30 -2.04 -8.00 11.35
N LYS A 31 -1.89 -8.33 10.07
CA LYS A 31 -1.08 -9.49 9.64
C LYS A 31 0.39 -9.16 9.55
N PHE A 32 0.73 -7.92 9.25
CA PHE A 32 2.11 -7.48 9.04
C PHE A 32 2.36 -6.22 9.89
N PRO A 33 2.47 -6.39 11.21
CA PRO A 33 2.52 -5.24 12.11
C PRO A 33 3.78 -4.40 12.00
N GLU A 34 4.83 -4.93 11.39
CA GLU A 34 6.07 -4.17 11.22
C GLU A 34 6.11 -3.41 9.90
N LEU A 35 5.06 -3.53 9.11
CA LEU A 35 4.98 -2.82 7.84
C LEU A 35 4.73 -1.34 8.08
N MET A 36 5.46 -0.49 7.36
CA MET A 36 5.16 0.94 7.36
C MET A 36 4.23 1.24 6.21
N LEU A 37 3.06 1.75 6.54
CA LEU A 37 1.99 1.95 5.59
C LEU A 37 1.54 3.39 5.61
N GLY A 38 1.40 4.00 4.43
CA GLY A 38 0.87 5.35 4.30
C GLY A 38 -0.29 5.37 3.32
N SER A 39 -1.23 6.25 3.55
CA SER A 39 -2.39 6.43 2.68
C SER A 39 -2.56 7.91 2.41
N TYR A 40 -2.59 8.27 1.13
CA TYR A 40 -2.63 9.66 0.71
C TYR A 40 -3.76 9.86 -0.29
N PRO A 41 -4.83 10.56 0.10
CA PRO A 41 -5.91 10.84 -0.85
C PRO A 41 -5.43 11.81 -1.92
N VAL A 42 -5.92 11.62 -3.14
CA VAL A 42 -5.54 12.44 -4.29
C VAL A 42 -6.82 12.99 -4.89
N LEU A 43 -6.93 14.31 -4.95
CA LEU A 43 -8.18 14.96 -5.33
C LEU A 43 -8.23 15.43 -6.79
N ASP A 44 -7.06 15.68 -7.38
CA ASP A 44 -7.00 16.35 -8.68
C ASP A 44 -6.74 15.42 -9.84
N ILE A 45 -6.54 14.12 -9.59
CA ILE A 45 -6.20 13.17 -10.63
C ILE A 45 -7.37 12.20 -10.80
N PRO A 46 -7.99 12.16 -12.00
CA PRO A 46 -9.16 11.29 -12.20
C PRO A 46 -8.82 9.81 -12.29
N GLU A 47 -7.57 9.46 -12.59
CA GLU A 47 -7.18 8.07 -12.80
C GLU A 47 -7.18 7.25 -11.53
N TYR A 48 -6.92 7.87 -10.37
CA TYR A 48 -6.94 7.17 -9.10
C TYR A 48 -7.29 8.15 -7.99
N LYS A 49 -7.75 7.59 -6.87
CA LYS A 49 -8.24 8.41 -5.75
C LYS A 49 -7.36 8.35 -4.53
N VAL A 50 -6.57 7.29 -4.38
CA VAL A 50 -5.71 7.11 -3.21
C VAL A 50 -4.39 6.51 -3.65
N LYS A 51 -3.31 7.04 -3.10
CA LYS A 51 -1.98 6.47 -3.21
C LYS A 51 -1.65 5.82 -1.89
N VAL A 52 -1.33 4.54 -1.91
CA VAL A 52 -0.93 3.80 -0.70
C VAL A 52 0.53 3.43 -0.84
N THR A 53 1.32 3.70 0.20
CA THR A 53 2.74 3.35 0.21
C THR A 53 2.98 2.21 1.17
N PHE A 54 3.76 1.22 0.72
CA PHE A 54 4.19 0.08 1.51
C PHE A 54 5.70 0.15 1.64
N GLU A 55 6.20 0.14 2.86
CA GLU A 55 7.63 0.26 3.11
C GLU A 55 8.08 -0.72 4.17
N SER A 56 9.23 -1.36 3.95
CA SER A 56 9.81 -2.30 4.90
C SER A 56 11.30 -2.42 4.65
N LYS A 57 12.05 -2.79 5.69
CA LYS A 57 13.47 -3.10 5.56
C LYS A 57 13.70 -4.46 4.92
N ASP A 58 12.70 -5.30 4.87
CA ASP A 58 12.76 -6.67 4.36
C ASP A 58 11.92 -6.77 3.10
N ALA A 59 12.57 -7.01 1.96
CA ALA A 59 11.89 -7.07 0.68
C ALA A 59 10.87 -8.20 0.61
N SER A 60 11.19 -9.34 1.22
CA SER A 60 10.27 -10.48 1.24
C SER A 60 9.04 -10.18 2.07
N TYR A 61 9.22 -9.54 3.22
CA TYR A 61 8.12 -9.14 4.08
C TYR A 61 7.20 -8.16 3.34
N LEU A 62 7.82 -7.17 2.68
CA LEU A 62 7.09 -6.18 1.89
C LEU A 62 6.26 -6.85 0.81
N ASP A 63 6.86 -7.78 0.08
CA ASP A 63 6.17 -8.46 -1.01
C ASP A 63 4.99 -9.27 -0.50
N ARG A 64 5.16 -9.98 0.61
CA ARG A 64 4.06 -10.77 1.18
C ARG A 64 2.92 -9.87 1.64
N ALA A 65 3.25 -8.73 2.25
CA ALA A 65 2.23 -7.78 2.68
C ALA A 65 1.50 -7.21 1.48
N LEU A 66 2.23 -6.85 0.44
CA LEU A 66 1.65 -6.31 -0.78
C LEU A 66 0.71 -7.32 -1.43
N GLN A 67 1.15 -8.57 -1.55
CA GLN A 67 0.31 -9.61 -2.17
C GLN A 67 -0.95 -9.85 -1.34
N SER A 68 -0.84 -9.85 -0.02
CA SER A 68 -2.00 -10.01 0.85
C SER A 68 -3.01 -8.88 0.63
N PHE A 69 -2.51 -7.66 0.51
CA PHE A 69 -3.37 -6.50 0.26
C PHE A 69 -4.05 -6.61 -1.10
N LEU A 70 -3.28 -6.91 -2.14
CA LEU A 70 -3.82 -7.01 -3.49
C LEU A 70 -4.89 -8.10 -3.59
N ALA A 71 -4.70 -9.21 -2.88
CA ALA A 71 -5.66 -10.29 -2.89
C ALA A 71 -6.98 -9.91 -2.24
N SER A 72 -6.99 -8.92 -1.36
CA SER A 72 -8.21 -8.50 -0.68
C SER A 72 -8.98 -7.45 -1.48
N LEU A 73 -8.39 -6.90 -2.54
CA LEU A 73 -9.02 -5.83 -3.30
C LEU A 73 -9.99 -6.38 -4.35
N PRO A 74 -11.04 -5.63 -4.67
CA PRO A 74 -11.89 -5.99 -5.79
C PRO A 74 -11.12 -5.92 -7.10
N GLU A 75 -11.60 -6.67 -8.08
CA GLU A 75 -11.00 -6.67 -9.40
C GLU A 75 -11.05 -5.25 -10.00
N GLY A 76 -9.96 -4.83 -10.61
CA GLY A 76 -9.91 -3.52 -11.24
C GLY A 76 -9.67 -2.36 -10.29
N ALA A 77 -9.41 -2.63 -9.00
CA ALA A 77 -9.19 -1.57 -8.03
C ALA A 77 -7.85 -0.87 -8.21
N VAL A 78 -6.86 -1.59 -8.72
CA VAL A 78 -5.49 -1.07 -8.84
C VAL A 78 -5.31 -0.38 -10.18
N GLN A 79 -4.92 0.89 -10.14
CA GLN A 79 -4.58 1.63 -11.35
C GLN A 79 -3.14 1.33 -11.77
N ARG A 80 -2.23 1.31 -10.79
CA ARG A 80 -0.81 1.16 -11.09
C ARG A 80 -0.06 0.82 -9.80
N ILE A 81 1.06 0.12 -9.97
CA ILE A 81 2.01 -0.14 -8.87
C ILE A 81 3.39 0.28 -9.37
N ASP A 82 4.11 1.09 -8.58
CA ASP A 82 5.49 1.42 -8.90
C ASP A 82 6.41 1.43 -7.70
#